data_7fc07eff231ecd8b693914094e58e3f7
#
_entry.id   7fc07eff231ecd8b693914094e58e3f7
#
_cell.length_a   1.000
_cell.length_b   1.000
_cell.length_c   1.000
_cell.angle_alpha   90.00
_cell.angle_beta   90.00
_cell.angle_gamma   90.00
#
_symmetry.space_group_name_H-M   'P 1'
#
loop_
_entity.id
_entity.type
_entity.pdbx_description
1 polymer ?
#
loop_
_entity_poly.entity_id
_entity_poly.type
_entity_poly.pdbx_seq_one_letter_code
_entity_poly.pdbx_strand_id
1 'polypeptide(L)'
;MQWSMTNRMQSFASVFPQLAFVLAAELRATGRADLARELEACIVKTVRFDSEANIGSVALEPPQKLNSVERNIVGQKLGQVITFSRPRYASLQLDNFGRLIGVELVAPPPRLGSALRLTSRNRWGA
;
A
#
# COMPACT_ATOMS: atom_id res chain seq x y z
N MET A 1 3.23 -12.52 -22.98
CA MET A 1 2.30 -11.64 -23.08
C MET A 1 2.47 -10.41 -22.26
N GLN A 2 2.24 -9.35 -22.91
CA GLN A 2 2.43 -8.06 -22.32
C GLN A 2 1.48 -7.80 -21.18
N TRP A 3 0.29 -8.32 -21.27
CA TRP A 3 -0.70 -8.06 -20.25
C TRP A 3 -0.25 -8.55 -18.86
N SER A 4 0.52 -9.61 -18.77
CA SER A 4 0.95 -10.09 -17.47
C SER A 4 1.97 -9.14 -16.85
N MET A 5 2.80 -8.51 -17.66
CA MET A 5 3.73 -7.52 -17.16
C MET A 5 2.97 -6.26 -16.73
N THR A 6 1.94 -5.91 -17.46
CA THR A 6 1.12 -4.77 -17.09
C THR A 6 0.49 -4.98 -15.71
N ASN A 7 0.02 -6.20 -15.44
CA ASN A 7 -0.57 -6.50 -14.14
C ASN A 7 0.44 -6.32 -13.01
N ARG A 8 1.69 -6.65 -13.26
CA ARG A 8 2.72 -6.52 -12.23
C ARG A 8 3.07 -5.07 -11.94
N MET A 9 2.72 -4.18 -12.86
CA MET A 9 3.13 -2.78 -12.74
C MET A 9 1.96 -1.88 -12.35
N GLN A 10 0.93 -2.44 -11.78
CA GLN A 10 -0.24 -1.64 -11.44
C GLN A 10 0.01 -0.80 -10.20
N SER A 11 -0.43 0.44 -10.25
CA SER A 11 -0.29 1.36 -9.14
C SER A 11 -1.35 1.08 -8.07
N PHE A 12 -1.07 1.56 -6.87
CA PHE A 12 -2.02 1.43 -5.78
C PHE A 12 -3.36 2.07 -6.14
N ALA A 13 -3.31 3.23 -6.78
CA ALA A 13 -4.55 3.92 -7.18
C ALA A 13 -5.33 3.13 -8.23
N SER A 14 -4.65 2.36 -9.08
CA SER A 14 -5.33 1.51 -10.06
C SER A 14 -5.99 0.30 -9.41
N VAL A 15 -5.30 -0.30 -8.45
CA VAL A 15 -5.79 -1.55 -7.85
C VAL A 15 -6.87 -1.28 -6.80
N PHE A 16 -6.69 -0.22 -6.02
CA PHE A 16 -7.63 0.14 -4.96
C PHE A 16 -8.01 1.62 -5.09
N PRO A 17 -8.77 1.98 -6.13
CA PRO A 17 -9.02 3.40 -6.41
C PRO A 17 -9.74 4.13 -5.30
N GLN A 18 -10.73 3.52 -4.67
CA GLN A 18 -11.47 4.20 -3.62
C GLN A 18 -10.64 4.35 -2.36
N LEU A 19 -9.90 3.31 -2.00
CA LEU A 19 -9.02 3.39 -0.83
C LEU A 19 -7.94 4.43 -1.05
N ALA A 20 -7.34 4.43 -2.24
CA ALA A 20 -6.31 5.41 -2.55
C ALA A 20 -6.86 6.83 -2.47
N PHE A 21 -8.07 7.04 -2.98
CA PHE A 21 -8.70 8.35 -2.94
C PHE A 21 -8.90 8.82 -1.50
N VAL A 22 -9.43 7.96 -0.64
CA VAL A 22 -9.73 8.32 0.74
C VAL A 22 -8.45 8.61 1.51
N LEU A 23 -7.45 7.75 1.38
CA LEU A 23 -6.19 7.94 2.11
C LEU A 23 -5.45 9.17 1.61
N ALA A 24 -5.41 9.39 0.30
CA ALA A 24 -4.74 10.55 -0.25
C ALA A 24 -5.42 11.84 0.16
N ALA A 25 -6.75 11.84 0.21
CA ALA A 25 -7.49 13.03 0.64
C ALA A 25 -7.16 13.38 2.09
N GLU A 26 -7.09 12.37 2.94
CA GLU A 26 -6.75 12.63 4.34
C GLU A 26 -5.32 13.11 4.49
N LEU A 27 -4.41 12.54 3.73
CA LEU A 27 -3.02 13.00 3.76
C LEU A 27 -2.91 14.45 3.33
N ARG A 28 -3.65 14.83 2.28
CA ARG A 28 -3.64 16.24 1.85
C ARG A 28 -4.26 17.15 2.89
N ALA A 29 -5.32 16.70 3.53
CA ALA A 29 -5.98 17.50 4.55
C ALA A 29 -5.10 17.72 5.78
N THR A 30 -4.16 16.83 6.04
CA THR A 30 -3.27 16.92 7.19
C THR A 30 -1.88 17.44 6.82
N GLY A 31 -1.73 18.02 5.63
CA GLY A 31 -0.48 18.66 5.24
C GLY A 31 0.57 17.75 4.67
N ARG A 32 0.16 16.58 4.18
CA ARG A 32 1.09 15.60 3.63
C ARG A 32 0.80 15.33 2.17
N ALA A 33 0.73 16.39 1.37
CA ALA A 33 0.41 16.26 -0.06
C ALA A 33 1.45 15.46 -0.81
N ASP A 34 2.73 15.59 -0.44
CA ASP A 34 3.78 14.84 -1.11
C ASP A 34 3.60 13.34 -0.88
N LEU A 35 3.24 12.96 0.33
CA LEU A 35 3.02 11.56 0.65
C LEU A 35 1.79 11.02 -0.07
N ALA A 36 0.77 11.86 -0.23
CA ALA A 36 -0.41 11.45 -1.00
C ALA A 36 -0.05 11.12 -2.44
N ARG A 37 0.77 11.96 -3.07
CA ARG A 37 1.21 11.70 -4.44
C ARG A 37 2.04 10.43 -4.52
N GLU A 38 2.92 10.23 -3.53
CA GLU A 38 3.74 9.02 -3.50
C GLU A 38 2.87 7.78 -3.38
N LEU A 39 1.87 7.83 -2.51
CA LEU A 39 0.96 6.70 -2.30
C LEU A 39 0.25 6.32 -3.59
N GLU A 40 -0.27 7.32 -4.30
CA GLU A 40 -1.00 7.08 -5.54
C GLU A 40 -0.12 6.45 -6.61
N ALA A 41 1.16 6.77 -6.61
CA ALA A 41 2.10 6.30 -7.62
C ALA A 41 2.80 4.99 -7.26
N CYS A 42 2.68 4.53 -6.02
CA CYS A 42 3.33 3.28 -5.61
C CYS A 42 2.83 2.10 -6.42
N ILE A 43 3.72 1.18 -6.70
CA ILE A 43 3.39 -0.06 -7.41
C ILE A 43 3.01 -1.11 -6.38
N VAL A 44 1.94 -1.83 -6.64
CA VAL A 44 1.49 -2.91 -5.75
C VAL A 44 2.36 -4.13 -5.99
N LYS A 45 3.01 -4.61 -4.94
CA LYS A 45 3.86 -5.80 -5.02
C LYS A 45 3.09 -7.05 -4.66
N THR A 46 2.47 -7.06 -3.49
CA THR A 46 1.67 -8.18 -3.04
C THR A 46 0.48 -7.68 -2.25
N VAL A 47 -0.58 -8.48 -2.25
CA VAL A 47 -1.77 -8.21 -1.44
C VAL A 47 -2.06 -9.47 -0.64
N ARG A 48 -2.27 -9.32 0.65
CA ARG A 48 -2.60 -10.43 1.54
C ARG A 48 -3.83 -10.09 2.35
N PHE A 49 -4.65 -11.08 2.58
CA PHE A 49 -5.84 -10.90 3.39
C PHE A 49 -6.11 -12.15 4.20
N ASP A 50 -6.14 -11.98 5.51
CA ASP A 50 -6.50 -13.04 6.45
C ASP A 50 -7.96 -12.83 6.84
N SER A 51 -8.85 -13.65 6.28
CA SER A 51 -10.27 -13.46 6.48
C SER A 51 -10.70 -13.78 7.92
N GLU A 52 -10.00 -14.68 8.60
CA GLU A 52 -10.34 -15.00 9.97
C GLU A 52 -10.01 -13.85 10.91
N ALA A 53 -8.84 -13.29 10.74
CA ALA A 53 -8.43 -12.15 11.56
C ALA A 53 -9.00 -10.84 11.04
N ASN A 54 -9.49 -10.82 9.82
CA ASN A 54 -9.97 -9.61 9.14
C ASN A 54 -8.87 -8.55 9.09
N ILE A 55 -7.70 -8.96 8.63
CA ILE A 55 -6.54 -8.08 8.49
C ILE A 55 -6.00 -8.22 7.09
N GLY A 56 -5.77 -7.08 6.45
CA GLY A 56 -5.18 -7.05 5.12
C GLY A 56 -3.89 -6.27 5.10
N SER A 57 -3.05 -6.57 4.14
CA SER A 57 -1.83 -5.79 3.92
C SER A 57 -1.54 -5.72 2.43
N VAL A 58 -1.06 -4.55 2.02
CA VAL A 58 -0.66 -4.31 0.65
C VAL A 58 0.78 -3.86 0.70
N ALA A 59 1.68 -4.69 0.16
CA ALA A 59 3.08 -4.33 0.07
C ALA A 59 3.28 -3.45 -1.16
N LEU A 60 3.99 -2.36 -0.99
CA LEU A 60 4.16 -1.37 -2.03
C LEU A 60 5.63 -1.19 -2.37
N GLU A 61 5.87 -0.83 -3.61
CA GLU A 61 7.17 -0.38 -4.05
C GLU A 61 7.06 1.09 -4.38
N PRO A 62 7.80 1.96 -3.65
CA PRO A 62 7.70 3.39 -3.92
C PRO A 62 8.27 3.74 -5.27
N PRO A 63 7.79 4.85 -5.88
CA PRO A 63 8.29 5.24 -7.19
C PRO A 63 9.76 5.63 -7.15
N GLN A 64 10.24 6.11 -6.03
CA GLN A 64 11.61 6.55 -5.88
C GLN A 64 12.47 5.36 -5.47
N LYS A 65 13.44 5.02 -6.30
CA LYS A 65 14.27 3.84 -6.06
C LYS A 65 15.46 4.17 -5.17
N LEU A 66 15.85 3.20 -4.36
CA LEU A 66 17.04 3.31 -3.54
C LEU A 66 18.28 2.97 -4.36
N ASN A 67 19.40 3.60 -4.03
CA ASN A 67 20.68 3.15 -4.58
C ASN A 67 21.11 1.87 -3.85
N SER A 68 22.22 1.26 -4.31
CA SER A 68 22.62 -0.03 -3.79
C SER A 68 23.00 0.02 -2.31
N VAL A 69 23.59 1.12 -1.88
CA VAL A 69 23.97 1.27 -0.46
C VAL A 69 22.73 1.33 0.40
N GLU A 70 21.76 2.15 -0.01
CA GLU A 70 20.53 2.29 0.75
C GLU A 70 19.77 0.98 0.84
N ARG A 71 19.76 0.20 -0.23
CA ARG A 71 19.09 -1.11 -0.21
C ARG A 71 19.68 -2.02 0.84
N ASN A 72 20.99 -2.02 0.96
CA ASN A 72 21.65 -2.86 1.93
C ASN A 72 21.32 -2.45 3.36
N ILE A 73 21.19 -1.14 3.58
CA ILE A 73 20.90 -0.62 4.91
C ILE A 73 19.45 -0.86 5.29
N VAL A 74 18.54 -0.55 4.39
CA VAL A 74 17.11 -0.64 4.71
C VAL A 74 16.69 -2.06 5.01
N GLY A 75 17.01 -2.99 4.10
CA GLY A 75 16.66 -4.39 4.31
C GLY A 75 15.21 -4.60 4.69
N GLN A 76 14.32 -3.73 4.26
CA GLN A 76 12.89 -3.81 4.54
C GLN A 76 12.52 -3.53 5.99
N LYS A 77 13.32 -2.77 6.67
CA LYS A 77 12.99 -2.41 8.04
C LYS A 77 11.89 -1.37 8.08
N LEU A 78 10.94 -1.58 8.99
CA LEU A 78 9.90 -0.61 9.25
C LEU A 78 10.50 0.55 10.03
N GLY A 79 10.33 1.77 9.51
CA GLY A 79 10.83 2.95 10.18
C GLY A 79 9.76 3.74 10.89
N GLN A 80 8.56 3.81 10.30
CA GLN A 80 7.51 4.66 10.84
C GLN A 80 6.15 4.14 10.40
N VAL A 81 5.14 4.33 11.24
CA VAL A 81 3.76 4.02 10.91
C VAL A 81 2.95 5.30 11.04
N ILE A 82 2.15 5.58 10.01
CA ILE A 82 1.24 6.72 10.03
C ILE A 82 -0.17 6.18 10.14
N THR A 83 -0.87 6.61 11.19
CA THR A 83 -2.26 6.22 11.40
C THR A 83 -3.18 7.34 10.97
N PHE A 84 -4.44 6.99 10.74
CA PHE A 84 -5.46 7.93 10.31
C PHE A 84 -6.57 8.01 11.35
N SER A 85 -7.12 9.20 11.54
CA SER A 85 -8.37 9.30 12.29
C SER A 85 -9.54 8.89 11.42
N ARG A 86 -9.39 9.01 10.10
CA ARG A 86 -10.37 8.56 9.09
C ARG A 86 -9.62 8.16 7.85
N PRO A 87 -9.72 6.89 7.46
CA PRO A 87 -10.36 5.78 8.17
C PRO A 87 -9.43 5.19 9.21
N ARG A 88 -10.00 4.75 10.31
CA ARG A 88 -9.19 4.17 11.39
C ARG A 88 -8.65 2.80 11.07
N TYR A 89 -9.26 2.11 10.12
CA TYR A 89 -8.83 0.75 9.80
C TYR A 89 -7.51 0.73 9.03
N ALA A 90 -7.04 1.86 8.53
CA ALA A 90 -5.86 1.88 7.67
C ALA A 90 -4.68 2.55 8.35
N SER A 91 -3.48 2.06 8.04
CA SER A 91 -2.24 2.72 8.42
C SER A 91 -1.25 2.57 7.30
N LEU A 92 -0.33 3.53 7.20
CA LEU A 92 0.74 3.49 6.22
C LEU A 92 2.03 3.09 6.91
N GLN A 93 2.82 2.28 6.23
CA GLN A 93 4.11 1.84 6.72
C GLN A 93 5.20 2.46 5.87
N LEU A 94 6.16 3.08 6.52
CA LEU A 94 7.29 3.72 5.85
C LEU A 94 8.58 3.07 6.30
N ASP A 95 9.57 3.08 5.43
CA ASP A 95 10.87 2.50 5.77
C ASP A 95 11.73 3.53 6.52
N ASN A 96 12.99 3.16 6.77
CA ASN A 96 13.90 4.02 7.53
C ASN A 96 14.19 5.34 6.82
N PHE A 97 13.93 5.41 5.52
CA PHE A 97 14.17 6.62 4.75
C PHE A 97 12.89 7.39 4.48
N GLY A 98 11.81 7.01 5.16
CA GLY A 98 10.54 7.72 5.03
C GLY A 98 9.77 7.41 3.75
N ARG A 99 10.08 6.31 3.09
CA ARG A 99 9.40 5.94 1.86
C ARG A 99 8.32 4.92 2.13
N LEU A 100 7.22 5.01 1.37
CA LEU A 100 6.09 4.11 1.56
C LEU A 100 6.44 2.68 1.15
N ILE A 101 6.20 1.75 2.04
CA ILE A 101 6.44 0.33 1.76
C ILE A 101 5.20 -0.52 1.96
N GLY A 102 4.13 0.03 2.54
CA GLY A 102 2.93 -0.78 2.69
C GLY A 102 1.76 -0.05 3.29
N VAL A 103 0.61 -0.69 3.17
CA VAL A 103 -0.63 -0.25 3.80
C VAL A 103 -1.16 -1.43 4.59
N GLU A 104 -1.47 -1.22 5.86
CA GLU A 104 -2.08 -2.25 6.69
C GLU A 104 -3.52 -1.88 6.97
N LEU A 105 -4.40 -2.88 6.93
CA LEU A 105 -5.83 -2.69 7.08
C LEU A 105 -6.33 -3.63 8.17
N VAL A 106 -6.81 -3.08 9.27
CA VAL A 106 -7.30 -3.85 10.40
C VAL A 106 -8.81 -3.67 10.48
N ALA A 107 -9.54 -4.76 10.37
CA ALA A 107 -11.00 -4.77 10.37
C ALA A 107 -11.56 -3.84 9.30
N PRO A 108 -11.13 -3.99 8.03
CA PRO A 108 -11.67 -3.15 6.97
C PRO A 108 -13.15 -3.42 6.76
N PRO A 109 -13.89 -2.46 6.18
CA PRO A 109 -15.30 -2.70 5.89
C PRO A 109 -15.48 -3.87 4.93
N PRO A 110 -16.65 -4.52 4.94
CA PRO A 110 -16.83 -5.75 4.13
C PRO A 110 -16.53 -5.58 2.65
N ARG A 111 -16.88 -4.44 2.07
CA ARG A 111 -16.63 -4.21 0.65
C ARG A 111 -15.12 -4.20 0.36
N LEU A 112 -14.36 -3.54 1.21
CA LEU A 112 -12.91 -3.51 1.05
C LEU A 112 -12.31 -4.87 1.34
N GLY A 113 -12.82 -5.57 2.34
CA GLY A 113 -12.38 -6.93 2.63
C GLY A 113 -12.57 -7.86 1.45
N SER A 114 -13.70 -7.73 0.76
CA SER A 114 -13.95 -8.53 -0.43
C SER A 114 -12.95 -8.20 -1.53
N ALA A 115 -12.65 -6.92 -1.73
CA ALA A 115 -11.69 -6.51 -2.74
C ALA A 115 -10.30 -7.06 -2.41
N LEU A 116 -9.91 -7.02 -1.15
CA LEU A 116 -8.62 -7.56 -0.73
C LEU A 116 -8.55 -9.07 -0.98
N ARG A 117 -9.64 -9.78 -0.64
CA ARG A 117 -9.67 -11.22 -0.84
C ARG A 117 -9.53 -11.58 -2.31
N LEU A 118 -10.27 -10.90 -3.18
CA LEU A 118 -10.19 -11.17 -4.60
C LEU A 118 -8.80 -10.89 -5.15
N THR A 119 -8.23 -9.78 -4.77
CA THR A 119 -6.92 -9.39 -5.28
C THR A 119 -5.84 -10.34 -4.79
N SER A 120 -5.91 -10.75 -3.53
CA SER A 120 -4.89 -11.65 -2.99
C SER A 120 -4.96 -13.03 -3.63
N ARG A 121 -6.15 -13.45 -4.05
CA ARG A 121 -6.30 -14.74 -4.71
C ARG A 121 -5.76 -14.74 -6.13
N ASN A 122 -5.79 -13.59 -6.79
CA ASN A 122 -5.51 -13.57 -8.20
C ASN A 122 -4.07 -13.91 -8.49
N ARG A 123 -3.17 -13.12 -8.07
CA ARG A 123 -1.88 -13.43 -8.43
C ARG A 123 -0.87 -12.71 -7.66
N TRP A 124 -1.28 -11.73 -6.88
CA TRP A 124 -0.32 -11.04 -6.07
C TRP A 124 0.31 -11.96 -5.07
N GLY A 125 -0.43 -12.94 -4.59
CA GLY A 125 0.07 -13.89 -3.63
C GLY A 125 0.65 -15.15 -4.22
N ALA A 126 0.66 -15.26 -5.51
CA ALA A 126 1.13 -16.51 -6.13
C ALA A 126 2.63 -16.51 -6.43
#